data_28d251b2124cae9bb1454cc5224b1dba
#
_entry.id   28d251b2124cae9bb1454cc5224b1dba
#
_cell.length_a   1.000
_cell.length_b   1.000
_cell.length_c   1.000
_cell.angle_alpha   90.00
_cell.angle_beta   90.00
_cell.angle_gamma   90.00
#
_symmetry.space_group_name_H-M   'P 1'
#
loop_
_entity.id
_entity.type
_entity.pdbx_description
1 polymer ?
#
loop_
_entity_poly.entity_id
_entity_poly.type
_entity_poly.pdbx_seq_one_letter_code
_entity_poly.pdbx_strand_id
1 'polypeptide(L)'
;MHILISAQTYPSPKNQLSAFVAVLAEEMVRQGEDVTVLAPQSLTTCWRHKIPLCPQKYKVKMETPEGIREMTILRPLCITLGQGRFNKLSIRIDRFIVNRTAKRLKTRPDIIYSHFWKAANNIIDFAVENGIPSFVATGEDEITIDQFLSPQRISLLKDNMRGVICVSTKNQTESIAHHLTELSKTIVLPNAVNPKEFYHIGQKAAREQLGYSQDDFIVAYCGRFNTRKGCRRVSDAITLLNDPQIKSIFIGIASGGIHEEPACEGILFKGSLNHHEIVTYLNAADVFVLPTQAEGCSNAIIEAMACGLPIISSDLPFNYDILNDSNAILVDPMNVRQIADAISEIKRNSELRQSKSTGSLEAAQKLSIENRVSRILEFIKKQIQTNL
;
A
#
# COMPACT_ATOMS: atom_id res chain seq x y z
N MET A 1 14.20 18.30 9.28
CA MET A 1 13.05 19.12 8.76
C MET A 1 11.80 18.81 9.56
N HIS A 2 10.88 19.80 9.66
CA HIS A 2 9.53 19.54 10.15
C HIS A 2 8.60 19.19 8.97
N ILE A 3 8.17 17.93 8.90
CA ILE A 3 7.33 17.38 7.84
C ILE A 3 5.89 17.30 8.33
N LEU A 4 4.95 17.97 7.63
CA LEU A 4 3.53 17.79 7.85
C LEU A 4 3.01 16.73 6.86
N ILE A 5 2.69 15.53 7.36
CA ILE A 5 2.06 14.49 6.57
C ILE A 5 0.54 14.71 6.55
N SER A 6 -0.03 14.95 5.37
CA SER A 6 -1.47 15.00 5.14
C SER A 6 -1.97 13.67 4.62
N ALA A 7 -2.89 13.02 5.33
CA ALA A 7 -3.47 11.75 4.92
C ALA A 7 -5.00 11.75 5.05
N GLN A 8 -5.67 10.89 4.29
CA GLN A 8 -7.13 10.76 4.40
C GLN A 8 -7.55 10.03 5.67
N THR A 9 -6.73 9.07 6.11
CA THR A 9 -6.94 8.26 7.31
C THR A 9 -5.58 7.95 7.96
N TYR A 10 -5.63 7.56 9.23
CA TYR A 10 -4.48 7.05 9.98
C TYR A 10 -4.94 5.83 10.79
N PRO A 11 -4.11 4.79 10.97
CA PRO A 11 -4.51 3.58 11.67
C PRO A 11 -4.95 3.85 13.11
N SER A 12 -5.75 2.94 13.63
CA SER A 12 -6.18 2.91 15.03
C SER A 12 -6.23 1.45 15.50
N PRO A 13 -6.27 1.17 16.82
CA PRO A 13 -6.23 -0.18 17.35
C PRO A 13 -7.28 -1.15 16.76
N LYS A 14 -8.43 -0.60 16.33
CA LYS A 14 -9.51 -1.38 15.71
C LYS A 14 -9.66 -1.21 14.20
N ASN A 15 -8.80 -0.41 13.58
CA ASN A 15 -8.85 -0.16 12.13
C ASN A 15 -7.46 0.13 11.59
N GLN A 16 -6.89 -0.82 10.87
CA GLN A 16 -5.55 -0.75 10.28
C GLN A 16 -5.53 -0.13 8.87
N LEU A 17 -6.63 0.50 8.45
CA LEU A 17 -6.62 1.26 7.19
C LEU A 17 -5.51 2.30 7.20
N SER A 18 -4.75 2.35 6.11
CA SER A 18 -3.59 3.24 5.94
C SER A 18 -2.44 2.98 6.93
N ALA A 19 -2.22 1.73 7.38
CA ALA A 19 -1.06 1.36 8.19
C ALA A 19 0.26 1.79 7.55
N PHE A 20 0.36 1.77 6.21
CA PHE A 20 1.52 2.24 5.46
C PHE A 20 1.86 3.72 5.71
N VAL A 21 0.87 4.58 6.06
CA VAL A 21 1.14 5.97 6.44
C VAL A 21 1.86 6.04 7.77
N ALA A 22 1.48 5.20 8.73
CA ALA A 22 2.14 5.13 10.03
C ALA A 22 3.58 4.61 9.89
N VAL A 23 3.76 3.49 9.18
CA VAL A 23 5.08 2.89 8.93
C VAL A 23 6.03 3.90 8.27
N LEU A 24 5.56 4.63 7.26
CA LEU A 24 6.37 5.65 6.59
C LEU A 24 6.68 6.84 7.52
N ALA A 25 5.70 7.33 8.27
CA ALA A 25 5.88 8.45 9.19
C ALA A 25 6.86 8.10 10.32
N GLU A 26 6.75 6.89 10.87
CA GLU A 26 7.65 6.39 11.89
C GLU A 26 9.08 6.26 11.37
N GLU A 27 9.25 5.77 10.15
CA GLU A 27 10.58 5.65 9.54
C GLU A 27 11.19 7.03 9.24
N MET A 28 10.42 8.03 8.81
CA MET A 28 10.91 9.41 8.69
C MET A 28 11.44 9.94 10.03
N VAL A 29 10.75 9.64 11.14
CA VAL A 29 11.22 10.03 12.48
C VAL A 29 12.51 9.28 12.86
N ARG A 30 12.62 7.98 12.53
CA ARG A 30 13.85 7.19 12.77
C ARG A 30 15.05 7.74 11.99
N GLN A 31 14.80 8.32 10.81
CA GLN A 31 15.82 8.97 9.99
C GLN A 31 16.08 10.45 10.38
N GLY A 32 15.57 10.89 11.54
CA GLY A 32 15.91 12.18 12.13
C GLY A 32 14.98 13.33 11.78
N GLU A 33 13.88 13.10 11.09
CA GLU A 33 12.93 14.15 10.73
C GLU A 33 11.91 14.40 11.88
N ASP A 34 11.41 15.63 11.99
CA ASP A 34 10.29 15.96 12.88
C ASP A 34 8.99 15.78 12.11
N VAL A 35 8.07 14.94 12.61
CA VAL A 35 6.87 14.60 11.87
C VAL A 35 5.61 14.97 12.65
N THR A 36 4.70 15.63 11.96
CA THR A 36 3.31 15.81 12.39
C THR A 36 2.39 15.17 11.35
N VAL A 37 1.48 14.29 11.75
CA VAL A 37 0.49 13.69 10.87
C VAL A 37 -0.86 14.39 11.08
N LEU A 38 -1.49 14.82 9.99
CA LEU A 38 -2.83 15.37 9.94
C LEU A 38 -3.72 14.43 9.14
N ALA A 39 -4.59 13.70 9.83
CA ALA A 39 -5.50 12.73 9.22
C ALA A 39 -6.89 12.82 9.85
N PRO A 40 -7.86 13.46 9.18
CA PRO A 40 -9.23 13.58 9.70
C PRO A 40 -9.86 12.24 10.03
N GLN A 41 -10.77 12.22 11.01
CA GLN A 41 -11.61 11.06 11.30
C GLN A 41 -13.08 11.40 11.10
N SER A 42 -13.76 10.61 10.29
CA SER A 42 -15.15 10.85 9.93
C SER A 42 -16.11 10.30 10.98
N LEU A 43 -16.90 11.17 11.59
CA LEU A 43 -17.96 10.81 12.54
C LEU A 43 -18.95 9.81 11.93
N THR A 44 -19.38 10.07 10.70
CA THR A 44 -20.36 9.22 10.00
C THR A 44 -19.79 7.84 9.65
N THR A 45 -18.51 7.76 9.24
CA THR A 45 -17.85 6.50 8.96
C THR A 45 -17.62 5.71 10.26
N CYS A 46 -17.12 6.37 11.31
CA CYS A 46 -16.91 5.73 12.62
C CYS A 46 -18.23 5.17 13.18
N TRP A 47 -19.31 5.95 13.12
CA TRP A 47 -20.63 5.49 13.58
C TRP A 47 -21.15 4.31 12.77
N ARG A 48 -21.09 4.38 11.42
CA ARG A 48 -21.58 3.32 10.52
C ARG A 48 -20.85 2.00 10.71
N HIS A 49 -19.54 2.04 10.90
CA HIS A 49 -18.69 0.85 11.00
C HIS A 49 -18.35 0.49 12.46
N LYS A 50 -18.97 1.15 13.44
CA LYS A 50 -18.73 0.95 14.88
C LYS A 50 -17.24 1.04 15.27
N ILE A 51 -16.50 1.95 14.61
CA ILE A 51 -15.09 2.22 14.88
C ILE A 51 -15.02 3.27 15.98
N PRO A 52 -14.32 3.04 17.11
CA PRO A 52 -14.14 4.04 18.15
C PRO A 52 -13.40 5.28 17.63
N LEU A 53 -13.84 6.45 18.07
CA LEU A 53 -13.10 7.68 17.80
C LEU A 53 -11.78 7.69 18.59
N CYS A 54 -10.72 8.09 17.94
CA CYS A 54 -9.44 8.37 18.60
C CYS A 54 -9.41 9.82 19.14
N PRO A 55 -8.52 10.12 20.12
CA PRO A 55 -8.27 11.49 20.52
C PRO A 55 -7.93 12.39 19.33
N GLN A 56 -8.42 13.63 19.33
CA GLN A 56 -8.16 14.56 18.21
C GLN A 56 -6.69 14.97 18.10
N LYS A 57 -5.94 14.84 19.18
CA LYS A 57 -4.50 15.06 19.25
C LYS A 57 -3.87 14.13 20.26
N TYR A 58 -2.80 13.43 19.83
CA TYR A 58 -1.98 12.61 20.71
C TYR A 58 -0.56 12.53 20.16
N LYS A 59 0.36 11.98 20.98
CA LYS A 59 1.74 11.74 20.58
C LYS A 59 2.03 10.25 20.57
N VAL A 60 2.82 9.84 19.60
CA VAL A 60 3.39 8.49 19.50
C VAL A 60 4.87 8.60 19.80
N LYS A 61 5.34 7.81 20.79
CA LYS A 61 6.75 7.71 21.16
C LYS A 61 7.36 6.52 20.41
N MET A 62 8.59 6.69 19.96
CA MET A 62 9.33 5.63 19.30
C MET A 62 10.81 5.70 19.63
N GLU A 63 11.44 4.54 19.67
CA GLU A 63 12.87 4.41 19.82
C GLU A 63 13.56 4.72 18.48
N THR A 64 14.59 5.53 18.54
CA THR A 64 15.44 5.87 17.40
C THR A 64 16.91 5.68 17.81
N PRO A 65 17.86 5.62 16.86
CA PRO A 65 19.28 5.54 17.20
C PRO A 65 19.78 6.67 18.11
N GLU A 66 19.12 7.83 18.08
CA GLU A 66 19.46 9.02 18.87
C GLU A 66 18.70 9.11 20.19
N GLY A 67 17.86 8.12 20.52
CA GLY A 67 17.01 8.09 21.72
C GLY A 67 15.52 8.10 21.41
N ILE A 68 14.69 8.41 22.40
CA ILE A 68 13.23 8.44 22.23
C ILE A 68 12.83 9.75 21.55
N ARG A 69 12.15 9.64 20.40
CA ARG A 69 11.53 10.76 19.69
C ARG A 69 10.00 10.64 19.73
N GLU A 70 9.32 11.76 19.51
CA GLU A 70 7.85 11.83 19.54
C GLU A 70 7.33 12.39 18.21
N MET A 71 6.29 11.74 17.69
CA MET A 71 5.52 12.21 16.56
C MET A 71 4.14 12.68 17.01
N THR A 72 3.66 13.81 16.49
CA THR A 72 2.32 14.33 16.81
C THR A 72 1.30 13.87 15.78
N ILE A 73 0.18 13.31 16.25
CA ILE A 73 -0.95 12.91 15.40
C ILE A 73 -2.13 13.85 15.67
N LEU A 74 -2.64 14.46 14.60
CA LEU A 74 -3.83 15.34 14.61
C LEU A 74 -4.96 14.66 13.86
N ARG A 75 -6.06 14.40 14.54
CA ARG A 75 -7.25 13.73 13.99
C ARG A 75 -8.51 14.60 14.13
N PRO A 76 -8.61 15.73 13.41
CA PRO A 76 -9.80 16.55 13.49
C PRO A 76 -11.04 15.77 13.04
N LEU A 77 -12.17 16.08 13.66
CA LEU A 77 -13.45 15.47 13.31
C LEU A 77 -13.98 16.05 11.99
N CYS A 78 -14.43 15.17 11.11
CA CYS A 78 -15.10 15.54 9.86
C CYS A 78 -16.38 14.73 9.65
N ILE A 79 -17.12 15.04 8.59
CA ILE A 79 -18.34 14.33 8.20
C ILE A 79 -18.20 13.93 6.74
N THR A 80 -18.33 12.62 6.47
CA THR A 80 -18.35 12.09 5.12
C THR A 80 -19.80 11.75 4.73
N LEU A 81 -20.29 12.37 3.67
CA LEU A 81 -21.69 12.28 3.23
C LEU A 81 -21.97 11.16 2.22
N GLY A 82 -21.05 10.19 2.08
CA GLY A 82 -21.17 9.06 1.16
C GLY A 82 -20.48 9.28 -0.19
N GLN A 83 -20.87 8.44 -1.17
CA GLN A 83 -20.31 8.44 -2.53
C GLN A 83 -21.22 9.18 -3.54
N GLY A 84 -20.79 9.30 -4.79
CA GLY A 84 -21.53 9.94 -5.85
C GLY A 84 -21.57 11.46 -5.73
N ARG A 85 -22.74 12.09 -5.98
CA ARG A 85 -22.89 13.56 -5.96
C ARG A 85 -22.50 14.24 -4.63
N PHE A 86 -22.58 13.52 -3.52
CA PHE A 86 -22.18 14.02 -2.19
C PHE A 86 -20.67 13.99 -1.97
N ASN A 87 -19.90 13.33 -2.84
CA ASN A 87 -18.45 13.29 -2.73
C ASN A 87 -17.82 14.69 -2.83
N LYS A 88 -18.32 15.56 -3.75
CA LYS A 88 -17.84 16.95 -3.89
C LYS A 88 -18.02 17.76 -2.61
N LEU A 89 -19.14 17.57 -1.90
CA LEU A 89 -19.39 18.26 -0.63
C LEU A 89 -18.50 17.72 0.48
N SER A 90 -18.32 16.40 0.56
CA SER A 90 -17.39 15.77 1.51
C SER A 90 -15.96 16.29 1.32
N ILE A 91 -15.48 16.39 0.06
CA ILE A 91 -14.16 16.95 -0.27
C ILE A 91 -14.04 18.41 0.22
N ARG A 92 -15.08 19.24 0.06
CA ARG A 92 -15.08 20.63 0.54
C ARG A 92 -15.02 20.72 2.07
N ILE A 93 -15.77 19.88 2.77
CA ILE A 93 -15.76 19.79 4.23
C ILE A 93 -14.38 19.37 4.73
N ASP A 94 -13.82 18.27 4.18
CA ASP A 94 -12.50 17.77 4.52
C ASP A 94 -11.43 18.86 4.32
N ARG A 95 -11.46 19.54 3.16
CA ARG A 95 -10.56 20.64 2.85
C ARG A 95 -10.64 21.77 3.87
N PHE A 96 -11.84 22.22 4.22
CA PHE A 96 -12.04 23.28 5.22
C PHE A 96 -11.46 22.86 6.58
N ILE A 97 -11.75 21.66 7.05
CA ILE A 97 -11.29 21.14 8.35
C ILE A 97 -9.77 20.97 8.37
N VAL A 98 -9.18 20.40 7.30
CA VAL A 98 -7.74 20.20 7.17
C VAL A 98 -7.01 21.54 7.21
N ASN A 99 -7.40 22.52 6.37
CA ASN A 99 -6.78 23.84 6.34
C ASN A 99 -6.93 24.59 7.69
N ARG A 100 -8.14 24.56 8.28
CA ARG A 100 -8.37 25.17 9.60
C ARG A 100 -7.47 24.56 10.68
N THR A 101 -7.24 23.23 10.62
CA THR A 101 -6.38 22.54 11.60
C THR A 101 -4.91 22.88 11.35
N ALA A 102 -4.47 22.88 10.08
CA ALA A 102 -3.10 23.25 9.71
C ALA A 102 -2.75 24.69 10.14
N LYS A 103 -3.67 25.64 9.98
CA LYS A 103 -3.50 27.05 10.44
C LYS A 103 -3.34 27.20 11.96
N ARG A 104 -3.67 26.17 12.75
CA ARG A 104 -3.52 26.14 14.21
C ARG A 104 -2.25 25.43 14.69
N LEU A 105 -1.39 25.00 13.78
CA LEU A 105 -0.09 24.45 14.14
C LEU A 105 0.74 25.51 14.85
N LYS A 106 1.39 25.11 15.95
CA LYS A 106 2.28 26.01 16.70
C LYS A 106 3.59 26.31 15.97
N THR A 107 4.05 25.32 15.19
CA THR A 107 5.28 25.41 14.41
C THR A 107 4.92 25.26 12.93
N ARG A 108 5.40 26.17 12.09
CA ARG A 108 5.25 26.08 10.64
C ARG A 108 6.04 24.87 10.14
N PRO A 109 5.47 23.97 9.33
CA PRO A 109 6.21 22.90 8.71
C PRO A 109 7.14 23.44 7.60
N ASP A 110 8.28 22.79 7.42
CA ASP A 110 9.21 23.08 6.33
C ASP A 110 8.68 22.57 5.00
N ILE A 111 7.97 21.43 5.02
CA ILE A 111 7.33 20.80 3.87
C ILE A 111 5.98 20.17 4.24
N ILE A 112 5.15 19.98 3.21
CA ILE A 112 3.95 19.16 3.29
C ILE A 112 4.15 17.92 2.41
N TYR A 113 3.89 16.74 3.00
CA TYR A 113 3.88 15.45 2.31
C TYR A 113 2.48 14.85 2.37
N SER A 114 1.84 14.71 1.22
CA SER A 114 0.46 14.22 1.15
C SER A 114 0.41 12.78 0.67
N HIS A 115 -0.42 11.95 1.31
CA HIS A 115 -0.77 10.62 0.78
C HIS A 115 -2.03 10.70 -0.04
N PHE A 116 -1.87 10.45 -1.34
CA PHE A 116 -2.87 10.50 -2.39
C PHE A 116 -3.33 11.92 -2.78
N TRP A 117 -3.78 12.04 -4.01
CA TRP A 117 -4.21 13.32 -4.59
C TRP A 117 -5.35 14.00 -3.82
N LYS A 118 -6.24 13.21 -3.22
CA LYS A 118 -7.31 13.78 -2.38
C LYS A 118 -6.77 14.49 -1.14
N ALA A 119 -5.77 13.93 -0.47
CA ALA A 119 -5.14 14.57 0.68
C ALA A 119 -4.34 15.81 0.27
N ALA A 120 -3.65 15.76 -0.88
CA ALA A 120 -2.98 16.91 -1.46
C ALA A 120 -3.96 18.06 -1.75
N ASN A 121 -5.09 17.76 -2.40
CA ASN A 121 -6.13 18.76 -2.64
C ASN A 121 -6.69 19.38 -1.34
N ASN A 122 -6.75 18.60 -0.27
CA ASN A 122 -7.32 19.09 0.99
C ASN A 122 -6.42 20.08 1.71
N ILE A 123 -5.09 20.07 1.47
CA ILE A 123 -4.14 20.92 2.21
C ILE A 123 -3.45 21.98 1.35
N ILE A 124 -3.58 21.92 0.02
CA ILE A 124 -2.83 22.78 -0.88
C ILE A 124 -3.07 24.27 -0.65
N ASP A 125 -4.29 24.68 -0.24
CA ASP A 125 -4.57 26.09 0.03
C ASP A 125 -3.69 26.63 1.17
N PHE A 126 -3.54 25.86 2.26
CA PHE A 126 -2.64 26.21 3.36
C PHE A 126 -1.18 26.27 2.90
N ALA A 127 -0.76 25.35 2.04
CA ALA A 127 0.59 25.34 1.49
C ALA A 127 0.89 26.61 0.70
N VAL A 128 0.00 26.97 -0.22
CA VAL A 128 0.14 28.15 -1.09
C VAL A 128 0.11 29.45 -0.28
N GLU A 129 -0.86 29.59 0.62
CA GLU A 129 -0.98 30.78 1.49
C GLU A 129 0.29 31.03 2.35
N ASN A 130 1.01 29.99 2.69
CA ASN A 130 2.21 30.06 3.55
C ASN A 130 3.53 29.85 2.81
N GLY A 131 3.51 29.67 1.50
CA GLY A 131 4.73 29.41 0.70
C GLY A 131 5.47 28.13 1.14
N ILE A 132 4.73 27.06 1.48
CA ILE A 132 5.31 25.79 1.95
C ILE A 132 5.42 24.81 0.77
N PRO A 133 6.63 24.30 0.46
CA PRO A 133 6.82 23.28 -0.57
C PRO A 133 5.96 22.04 -0.31
N SER A 134 5.21 21.59 -1.31
CA SER A 134 4.28 20.48 -1.20
C SER A 134 4.65 19.32 -2.11
N PHE A 135 4.54 18.11 -1.56
CA PHE A 135 4.80 16.85 -2.24
C PHE A 135 3.60 15.93 -2.08
N VAL A 136 3.38 15.04 -3.05
CA VAL A 136 2.34 14.03 -2.98
C VAL A 136 2.90 12.66 -3.33
N ALA A 137 2.54 11.64 -2.53
CA ALA A 137 2.72 10.24 -2.88
C ALA A 137 1.40 9.70 -3.44
N THR A 138 1.43 9.21 -4.67
CA THR A 138 0.29 8.60 -5.35
C THR A 138 0.46 7.10 -5.43
N GLY A 139 -0.60 6.36 -5.14
CA GLY A 139 -0.62 4.89 -5.11
C GLY A 139 -2.06 4.37 -5.22
N GLU A 140 -2.92 5.20 -5.79
CA GLU A 140 -4.31 4.84 -6.10
C GLU A 140 -4.35 3.70 -7.12
N ASP A 141 -5.33 2.79 -6.97
CA ASP A 141 -5.61 1.74 -7.97
C ASP A 141 -5.94 2.38 -9.33
N GLU A 142 -6.59 3.56 -9.30
CA GLU A 142 -6.94 4.40 -10.43
C GLU A 142 -7.02 5.86 -9.95
N ILE A 143 -6.46 6.79 -10.72
CA ILE A 143 -6.51 8.22 -10.42
C ILE A 143 -7.81 8.79 -10.99
N THR A 144 -8.73 9.17 -10.09
CA THR A 144 -10.06 9.70 -10.46
C THR A 144 -10.36 11.05 -9.83
N ILE A 145 -9.40 11.65 -9.15
CA ILE A 145 -9.63 12.91 -8.40
C ILE A 145 -10.04 14.08 -9.31
N ASP A 146 -9.57 14.10 -10.54
CA ASP A 146 -9.89 15.09 -11.57
C ASP A 146 -11.38 15.12 -11.91
N GLN A 147 -12.10 14.00 -11.80
CA GLN A 147 -13.56 13.92 -12.01
C GLN A 147 -14.35 14.72 -10.97
N PHE A 148 -13.74 15.04 -9.82
CA PHE A 148 -14.37 15.74 -8.71
C PHE A 148 -13.88 17.18 -8.53
N LEU A 149 -12.78 17.55 -9.22
CA LEU A 149 -12.18 18.88 -9.13
C LEU A 149 -12.56 19.75 -10.33
N SER A 150 -12.54 21.07 -10.14
CA SER A 150 -12.62 22.02 -11.25
C SER A 150 -11.26 22.13 -11.96
N PRO A 151 -11.22 22.55 -13.23
CA PRO A 151 -9.96 22.79 -13.94
C PRO A 151 -9.00 23.72 -13.19
N GLN A 152 -9.54 24.77 -12.51
CA GLN A 152 -8.75 25.68 -11.69
C GLN A 152 -8.09 24.97 -10.49
N ARG A 153 -8.76 23.98 -9.90
CA ARG A 153 -8.18 23.18 -8.80
C ARG A 153 -7.09 22.23 -9.28
N ILE A 154 -7.27 21.64 -10.47
CA ILE A 154 -6.24 20.81 -11.11
C ILE A 154 -5.01 21.65 -11.40
N SER A 155 -5.18 22.85 -12.00
CA SER A 155 -4.09 23.79 -12.25
C SER A 155 -3.39 24.18 -10.93
N LEU A 156 -4.13 24.52 -9.89
CA LEU A 156 -3.57 24.86 -8.58
C LEU A 156 -2.68 23.73 -8.02
N LEU A 157 -3.12 22.47 -8.13
CA LEU A 157 -2.31 21.32 -7.71
C LEU A 157 -1.05 21.21 -8.57
N LYS A 158 -1.20 21.16 -9.89
CA LYS A 158 -0.08 21.03 -10.83
C LYS A 158 1.00 22.10 -10.62
N ASP A 159 0.57 23.37 -10.46
CA ASP A 159 1.48 24.52 -10.39
C ASP A 159 2.23 24.57 -9.05
N ASN A 160 1.60 24.09 -7.96
CA ASN A 160 2.13 24.22 -6.61
C ASN A 160 2.68 22.92 -6.00
N MET A 161 2.54 21.75 -6.68
CA MET A 161 3.27 20.54 -6.29
C MET A 161 4.71 20.62 -6.76
N ARG A 162 5.64 20.55 -5.80
CA ARG A 162 7.10 20.52 -6.06
C ARG A 162 7.55 19.15 -6.55
N GLY A 163 6.91 18.08 -6.08
CA GLY A 163 7.25 16.74 -6.51
C GLY A 163 6.15 15.73 -6.26
N VAL A 164 6.14 14.68 -7.07
CA VAL A 164 5.19 13.57 -7.03
C VAL A 164 5.94 12.26 -6.94
N ILE A 165 5.69 11.51 -5.88
CA ILE A 165 6.27 10.18 -5.63
C ILE A 165 5.23 9.16 -6.08
N CYS A 166 5.48 8.49 -7.20
CA CYS A 166 4.58 7.49 -7.76
C CYS A 166 4.99 6.09 -7.30
N VAL A 167 4.04 5.27 -6.86
CA VAL A 167 4.36 3.88 -6.44
C VAL A 167 4.58 2.94 -7.62
N SER A 168 4.25 3.36 -8.83
CA SER A 168 4.52 2.64 -10.07
C SER A 168 4.62 3.57 -11.26
N THR A 169 5.23 3.10 -12.34
CA THR A 169 5.24 3.78 -13.65
C THR A 169 3.82 4.01 -14.17
N LYS A 170 2.88 3.10 -13.87
CA LYS A 170 1.45 3.29 -14.16
C LYS A 170 0.91 4.56 -13.48
N ASN A 171 1.12 4.73 -12.17
CA ASN A 171 0.66 5.92 -11.45
C ASN A 171 1.34 7.22 -11.94
N GLN A 172 2.60 7.14 -12.37
CA GLN A 172 3.30 8.27 -12.98
C GLN A 172 2.61 8.68 -14.28
N THR A 173 2.37 7.73 -15.18
CA THR A 173 1.70 7.94 -16.46
C THR A 173 0.29 8.50 -16.28
N GLU A 174 -0.49 7.93 -15.36
CA GLU A 174 -1.84 8.42 -15.04
C GLU A 174 -1.82 9.83 -14.46
N SER A 175 -0.91 10.15 -13.53
CA SER A 175 -0.79 11.49 -12.94
C SER A 175 -0.51 12.56 -14.01
N ILE A 176 0.31 12.24 -15.00
CA ILE A 176 0.62 13.10 -16.14
C ILE A 176 -0.59 13.23 -17.07
N ALA A 177 -1.23 12.11 -17.42
CA ALA A 177 -2.40 12.07 -18.32
C ALA A 177 -3.60 12.86 -17.74
N HIS A 178 -3.79 12.84 -16.42
CA HIS A 178 -4.81 13.64 -15.72
C HIS A 178 -4.38 15.10 -15.44
N HIS A 179 -3.28 15.56 -16.04
CA HIS A 179 -2.77 16.93 -15.91
C HIS A 179 -2.48 17.37 -14.46
N LEU A 180 -2.17 16.44 -13.56
CA LEU A 180 -1.86 16.71 -12.15
C LEU A 180 -0.39 17.05 -11.93
N THR A 181 0.50 16.65 -12.83
CA THR A 181 1.94 16.87 -12.78
C THR A 181 2.58 16.78 -14.16
N GLU A 182 3.90 16.93 -14.21
CA GLU A 182 4.76 16.71 -15.38
C GLU A 182 5.93 15.80 -15.02
N LEU A 183 6.54 15.15 -16.00
CA LEU A 183 7.58 14.14 -15.81
C LEU A 183 8.76 14.63 -14.95
N SER A 184 9.19 15.88 -15.16
CA SER A 184 10.31 16.52 -14.44
C SER A 184 10.11 16.62 -12.92
N LYS A 185 8.86 16.60 -12.46
CA LYS A 185 8.48 16.65 -11.04
C LYS A 185 8.21 15.27 -10.44
N THR A 186 8.43 14.17 -11.15
CA THR A 186 8.06 12.84 -10.69
C THR A 186 9.25 11.95 -10.38
N ILE A 187 9.04 11.00 -9.47
CA ILE A 187 9.91 9.85 -9.24
C ILE A 187 9.07 8.60 -9.03
N VAL A 188 9.51 7.46 -9.57
CA VAL A 188 8.88 6.17 -9.30
C VAL A 188 9.62 5.49 -8.14
N LEU A 189 8.91 5.27 -7.04
CA LEU A 189 9.36 4.58 -5.84
C LEU A 189 8.27 3.62 -5.41
N PRO A 190 8.38 2.32 -5.72
CA PRO A 190 7.41 1.30 -5.33
C PRO A 190 7.15 1.28 -3.82
N ASN A 191 6.04 0.70 -3.40
CA ASN A 191 5.78 0.46 -1.99
C ASN A 191 6.91 -0.36 -1.36
N ALA A 192 6.95 -0.40 -0.05
CA ALA A 192 8.04 -1.02 0.69
C ALA A 192 7.50 -1.92 1.80
N VAL A 193 8.32 -2.86 2.21
CA VAL A 193 8.07 -3.75 3.33
C VAL A 193 8.91 -3.34 4.54
N ASN A 194 8.38 -3.58 5.74
CA ASN A 194 9.15 -3.51 6.98
C ASN A 194 9.89 -4.86 7.19
N PRO A 195 11.22 -4.91 7.08
CA PRO A 195 11.97 -6.15 7.22
C PRO A 195 11.95 -6.75 8.63
N LYS A 196 11.43 -6.00 9.62
CA LYS A 196 11.20 -6.51 10.98
C LYS A 196 9.86 -7.23 11.12
N GLU A 197 8.94 -7.04 10.17
CA GLU A 197 7.62 -7.65 10.19
C GLU A 197 7.51 -8.80 9.18
N PHE A 198 8.12 -8.63 7.99
CA PHE A 198 8.12 -9.65 6.94
C PHE A 198 9.55 -10.02 6.58
N TYR A 199 9.90 -11.26 6.83
CA TYR A 199 11.22 -11.83 6.61
C TYR A 199 11.14 -13.35 6.41
N HIS A 200 12.18 -13.91 5.85
CA HIS A 200 12.27 -15.35 5.63
C HIS A 200 12.66 -16.08 6.90
N ILE A 201 11.79 -16.99 7.41
CA ILE A 201 12.01 -17.80 8.63
C ILE A 201 12.25 -19.29 8.32
N GLY A 202 12.20 -19.69 7.07
CA GLY A 202 12.31 -21.09 6.66
C GLY A 202 10.95 -21.82 6.67
N GLN A 203 10.65 -22.45 5.56
CA GLN A 203 9.36 -23.10 5.31
C GLN A 203 9.04 -24.21 6.32
N LYS A 204 10.04 -25.06 6.65
CA LYS A 204 9.86 -26.17 7.59
C LYS A 204 9.38 -25.69 8.96
N ALA A 205 10.03 -24.67 9.53
CA ALA A 205 9.68 -24.11 10.83
C ALA A 205 8.27 -23.49 10.82
N ALA A 206 7.92 -22.76 9.74
CA ALA A 206 6.60 -22.18 9.59
C ALA A 206 5.49 -23.25 9.52
N ARG A 207 5.71 -24.34 8.77
CA ARG A 207 4.77 -25.46 8.68
C ARG A 207 4.62 -26.20 10.00
N GLU A 208 5.70 -26.46 10.72
CA GLU A 208 5.65 -27.06 12.06
C GLU A 208 4.83 -26.21 13.02
N GLN A 209 4.99 -24.88 13.01
CA GLN A 209 4.21 -23.96 13.83
C GLN A 209 2.70 -23.99 13.52
N LEU A 210 2.33 -24.17 12.25
CA LEU A 210 0.94 -24.19 11.79
C LEU A 210 0.33 -25.61 11.79
N GLY A 211 1.12 -26.68 12.06
CA GLY A 211 0.70 -28.06 11.96
C GLY A 211 0.44 -28.55 10.53
N TYR A 212 1.12 -27.96 9.54
CA TYR A 212 0.97 -28.32 8.13
C TYR A 212 1.97 -29.41 7.72
N SER A 213 1.58 -30.25 6.76
CA SER A 213 2.44 -31.30 6.22
C SER A 213 3.65 -30.71 5.47
N GLN A 214 4.81 -31.37 5.59
CA GLN A 214 5.99 -31.00 4.83
C GLN A 214 5.92 -31.44 3.37
N ASP A 215 5.05 -32.41 3.05
CA ASP A 215 4.90 -33.01 1.71
C ASP A 215 3.90 -32.26 0.81
N ASP A 216 3.10 -31.35 1.39
CA ASP A 216 2.13 -30.56 0.64
C ASP A 216 2.82 -29.45 -0.17
N PHE A 217 2.26 -29.17 -1.36
CA PHE A 217 2.57 -27.97 -2.12
C PHE A 217 1.53 -26.89 -1.82
N ILE A 218 1.94 -25.81 -1.17
CA ILE A 218 1.01 -24.81 -0.61
C ILE A 218 1.02 -23.53 -1.46
N VAL A 219 -0.17 -23.19 -1.99
CA VAL A 219 -0.45 -21.94 -2.70
C VAL A 219 -0.99 -20.91 -1.73
N ALA A 220 -0.30 -19.77 -1.57
CA ALA A 220 -0.77 -18.66 -0.75
C ALA A 220 -1.42 -17.56 -1.59
N TYR A 221 -2.51 -17.01 -1.07
CA TYR A 221 -3.18 -15.81 -1.56
C TYR A 221 -3.40 -14.86 -0.36
N CYS A 222 -3.13 -13.56 -0.56
CA CYS A 222 -3.44 -12.53 0.42
C CYS A 222 -4.10 -11.33 -0.26
N GLY A 223 -5.36 -11.03 0.10
CA GLY A 223 -6.11 -9.93 -0.49
C GLY A 223 -7.60 -10.00 -0.18
N ARG A 224 -8.34 -8.94 -0.55
CA ARG A 224 -9.80 -8.92 -0.42
C ARG A 224 -10.44 -10.03 -1.27
N PHE A 225 -11.49 -10.65 -0.75
CA PHE A 225 -12.26 -11.65 -1.49
C PHE A 225 -13.29 -10.95 -2.37
N ASN A 226 -12.86 -10.59 -3.57
CA ASN A 226 -13.70 -9.94 -4.58
C ASN A 226 -13.15 -10.22 -5.99
N THR A 227 -13.98 -9.97 -7.00
CA THR A 227 -13.68 -10.19 -8.43
C THR A 227 -12.38 -9.52 -8.85
N ARG A 228 -12.14 -8.28 -8.40
CA ARG A 228 -10.94 -7.52 -8.77
C ARG A 228 -9.65 -8.21 -8.35
N LYS A 229 -9.61 -8.72 -7.11
CA LYS A 229 -8.42 -9.37 -6.53
C LYS A 229 -8.25 -10.83 -6.95
N GLY A 230 -9.33 -11.50 -7.39
CA GLY A 230 -9.27 -12.79 -8.07
C GLY A 230 -9.08 -14.02 -7.19
N CYS A 231 -9.50 -14.01 -5.92
CA CYS A 231 -9.41 -15.19 -5.04
C CYS A 231 -10.15 -16.41 -5.64
N ARG A 232 -11.29 -16.16 -6.32
CA ARG A 232 -12.04 -17.22 -6.99
C ARG A 232 -11.26 -17.81 -8.15
N ARG A 233 -10.60 -17.00 -8.98
CA ARG A 233 -9.78 -17.48 -10.10
C ARG A 233 -8.61 -18.35 -9.63
N VAL A 234 -8.00 -18.02 -8.48
CA VAL A 234 -6.95 -18.87 -7.87
C VAL A 234 -7.53 -20.20 -7.44
N SER A 235 -8.68 -20.23 -6.76
CA SER A 235 -9.32 -21.49 -6.36
C SER A 235 -9.80 -22.32 -7.56
N ASP A 236 -10.30 -21.69 -8.61
CA ASP A 236 -10.69 -22.37 -9.85
C ASP A 236 -9.47 -22.98 -10.57
N ALA A 237 -8.32 -22.29 -10.55
CA ALA A 237 -7.06 -22.81 -11.10
C ALA A 237 -6.55 -24.03 -10.32
N ILE A 238 -6.65 -24.02 -8.98
CA ILE A 238 -6.31 -25.18 -8.14
C ILE A 238 -7.28 -26.35 -8.43
N THR A 239 -8.57 -26.07 -8.54
CA THR A 239 -9.56 -27.10 -8.91
C THR A 239 -9.27 -27.71 -10.29
N LEU A 240 -8.88 -26.89 -11.24
CA LEU A 240 -8.53 -27.34 -12.61
C LEU A 240 -7.31 -28.28 -12.63
N LEU A 241 -6.36 -28.11 -11.72
CA LEU A 241 -5.19 -28.98 -11.59
C LEU A 241 -5.54 -30.36 -11.05
N ASN A 242 -6.61 -30.47 -10.26
CA ASN A 242 -7.09 -31.71 -9.66
C ASN A 242 -5.98 -32.55 -9.01
N ASP A 243 -5.08 -31.91 -8.28
CA ASP A 243 -3.92 -32.52 -7.65
C ASP A 243 -4.06 -32.46 -6.12
N PRO A 244 -4.24 -33.62 -5.44
CA PRO A 244 -4.49 -33.67 -4.01
C PRO A 244 -3.32 -33.21 -3.13
N GLN A 245 -2.11 -33.12 -3.68
CA GLN A 245 -0.95 -32.58 -3.00
C GLN A 245 -0.94 -31.03 -2.97
N ILE A 246 -1.75 -30.38 -3.80
CA ILE A 246 -1.87 -28.93 -3.79
C ILE A 246 -2.85 -28.50 -2.69
N LYS A 247 -2.34 -27.77 -1.73
CA LYS A 247 -3.11 -27.13 -0.66
C LYS A 247 -3.11 -25.62 -0.85
N SER A 248 -3.96 -24.92 -0.12
CA SER A 248 -4.07 -23.47 -0.27
C SER A 248 -4.33 -22.73 1.02
N ILE A 249 -3.86 -21.50 1.07
CA ILE A 249 -4.06 -20.53 2.14
C ILE A 249 -4.67 -19.27 1.51
N PHE A 250 -5.87 -18.89 1.96
CA PHE A 250 -6.54 -17.67 1.53
C PHE A 250 -6.68 -16.69 2.68
N ILE A 251 -5.83 -15.66 2.70
CA ILE A 251 -5.83 -14.62 3.73
C ILE A 251 -6.63 -13.42 3.22
N GLY A 252 -7.73 -13.09 3.90
CA GLY A 252 -8.57 -11.97 3.53
C GLY A 252 -10.03 -12.13 3.94
N ILE A 253 -10.83 -11.14 3.55
CA ILE A 253 -12.27 -11.14 3.78
C ILE A 253 -13.02 -10.59 2.56
N ALA A 254 -14.29 -10.93 2.44
CA ALA A 254 -15.18 -10.35 1.43
C ALA A 254 -15.38 -8.86 1.70
N SER A 255 -14.80 -8.00 0.86
CA SER A 255 -14.94 -6.55 0.98
C SER A 255 -14.58 -5.83 -0.33
N GLY A 256 -15.28 -4.72 -0.60
CA GLY A 256 -15.06 -3.87 -1.77
C GLY A 256 -15.36 -4.58 -3.11
N GLY A 257 -16.17 -3.98 -3.96
CA GLY A 257 -16.57 -4.55 -5.23
C GLY A 257 -17.55 -5.74 -5.13
N ILE A 258 -17.59 -6.59 -6.15
CA ILE A 258 -18.39 -7.82 -6.17
C ILE A 258 -17.65 -8.85 -5.33
N HIS A 259 -18.32 -9.35 -4.29
CA HIS A 259 -17.76 -10.33 -3.38
C HIS A 259 -17.65 -11.70 -4.04
N GLU A 260 -16.53 -12.36 -3.80
CA GLU A 260 -16.25 -13.72 -4.24
C GLU A 260 -15.62 -14.49 -3.07
N GLU A 261 -15.88 -15.80 -3.02
CA GLU A 261 -15.27 -16.66 -2.02
C GLU A 261 -14.42 -17.74 -2.71
N PRO A 262 -13.20 -18.01 -2.22
CA PRO A 262 -12.44 -19.15 -2.71
C PRO A 262 -13.13 -20.46 -2.32
N ALA A 263 -13.20 -21.40 -3.26
CA ALA A 263 -13.87 -22.68 -3.08
C ALA A 263 -13.15 -23.75 -3.92
N CYS A 264 -12.10 -24.35 -3.36
CA CYS A 264 -11.40 -25.53 -3.88
C CYS A 264 -11.19 -26.53 -2.74
N GLU A 265 -10.82 -27.75 -3.07
CA GLU A 265 -10.38 -28.74 -2.07
C GLU A 265 -9.00 -28.36 -1.50
N GLY A 266 -8.66 -28.86 -0.33
CA GLY A 266 -7.35 -28.66 0.27
C GLY A 266 -7.09 -27.26 0.81
N ILE A 267 -8.13 -26.47 1.15
CA ILE A 267 -7.94 -25.17 1.84
C ILE A 267 -7.52 -25.45 3.30
N LEU A 268 -6.27 -25.10 3.63
CA LEU A 268 -5.72 -25.20 4.98
C LEU A 268 -6.15 -24.04 5.88
N PHE A 269 -6.30 -22.84 5.27
CA PHE A 269 -6.76 -21.65 5.96
C PHE A 269 -7.56 -20.73 5.03
N LYS A 270 -8.66 -20.17 5.55
CA LYS A 270 -9.44 -19.13 4.90
C LYS A 270 -9.98 -18.15 5.95
N GLY A 271 -9.58 -16.89 5.87
CA GLY A 271 -10.04 -15.86 6.80
C GLY A 271 -9.08 -14.70 6.93
N SER A 272 -9.39 -13.75 7.82
CA SER A 272 -8.50 -12.65 8.16
C SER A 272 -7.52 -13.06 9.26
N LEU A 273 -6.32 -12.51 9.19
CA LEU A 273 -5.27 -12.62 10.21
C LEU A 273 -4.88 -11.24 10.69
N ASN A 274 -4.31 -11.15 11.89
CA ASN A 274 -3.58 -9.96 12.28
C ASN A 274 -2.30 -9.84 11.44
N HIS A 275 -1.85 -8.62 11.16
CA HIS A 275 -0.74 -8.37 10.26
C HIS A 275 0.53 -9.16 10.61
N HIS A 276 0.85 -9.27 11.90
CA HIS A 276 2.02 -10.01 12.39
C HIS A 276 1.91 -11.54 12.28
N GLU A 277 0.72 -12.09 12.04
CA GLU A 277 0.53 -13.53 11.82
C GLU A 277 0.78 -13.93 10.36
N ILE A 278 0.56 -13.00 9.43
CA ILE A 278 0.64 -13.24 7.97
C ILE A 278 2.01 -13.80 7.59
N VAL A 279 3.07 -13.32 8.19
CA VAL A 279 4.45 -13.73 7.90
C VAL A 279 4.65 -15.24 8.04
N THR A 280 4.07 -15.87 9.08
CA THR A 280 4.17 -17.32 9.29
C THR A 280 3.46 -18.10 8.19
N TYR A 281 2.26 -17.66 7.78
CA TYR A 281 1.50 -18.32 6.72
C TYR A 281 2.17 -18.17 5.35
N LEU A 282 2.73 -17.00 5.06
CA LEU A 282 3.50 -16.80 3.82
C LEU A 282 4.74 -17.69 3.79
N ASN A 283 5.50 -17.77 4.88
CA ASN A 283 6.68 -18.63 4.94
C ASN A 283 6.35 -20.14 4.85
N ALA A 284 5.13 -20.57 5.17
CA ALA A 284 4.71 -21.95 5.02
C ALA A 284 4.38 -22.34 3.58
N ALA A 285 4.19 -21.38 2.68
CA ALA A 285 3.78 -21.61 1.30
C ALA A 285 4.98 -21.92 0.37
N ASP A 286 4.68 -22.40 -0.84
CA ASP A 286 5.64 -22.66 -1.93
C ASP A 286 5.58 -21.57 -3.00
N VAL A 287 4.42 -20.93 -3.16
CA VAL A 287 4.19 -19.91 -4.17
C VAL A 287 3.09 -18.93 -3.69
N PHE A 288 3.25 -17.67 -4.04
CA PHE A 288 2.23 -16.65 -3.83
C PHE A 288 1.52 -16.32 -5.13
N VAL A 289 0.18 -16.32 -5.12
CA VAL A 289 -0.64 -16.11 -6.32
C VAL A 289 -1.62 -14.96 -6.09
N LEU A 290 -1.51 -13.89 -6.88
CA LEU A 290 -2.41 -12.73 -6.82
C LEU A 290 -2.73 -12.21 -8.23
N PRO A 291 -3.74 -12.76 -8.94
CA PRO A 291 -4.14 -12.33 -10.28
C PRO A 291 -5.10 -11.13 -10.19
N THR A 292 -4.62 -10.00 -9.65
CA THR A 292 -5.41 -8.79 -9.47
C THR A 292 -5.55 -8.00 -10.77
N GLN A 293 -6.71 -7.38 -11.01
CA GLN A 293 -6.98 -6.58 -12.22
C GLN A 293 -6.50 -5.14 -12.12
N ALA A 294 -6.32 -4.62 -10.91
CA ALA A 294 -5.88 -3.24 -10.70
C ALA A 294 -5.22 -3.07 -9.34
N GLU A 295 -4.10 -2.35 -9.35
CA GLU A 295 -3.33 -1.91 -8.17
C GLU A 295 -2.62 -0.58 -8.48
N GLY A 296 -2.22 0.12 -7.42
CA GLY A 296 -1.14 1.09 -7.54
C GLY A 296 0.22 0.38 -7.47
N CYS A 297 0.44 -0.34 -6.38
CA CYS A 297 1.56 -1.27 -6.13
C CYS A 297 1.15 -2.17 -4.96
N SER A 298 1.21 -3.48 -5.12
CA SER A 298 0.66 -4.42 -4.13
C SER A 298 1.62 -4.66 -2.96
N ASN A 299 1.22 -4.26 -1.75
CA ASN A 299 1.97 -4.58 -0.53
C ASN A 299 2.06 -6.10 -0.31
N ALA A 300 0.97 -6.84 -0.54
CA ALA A 300 0.94 -8.29 -0.33
C ALA A 300 1.96 -9.04 -1.22
N ILE A 301 2.21 -8.55 -2.43
CA ILE A 301 3.27 -9.09 -3.30
C ILE A 301 4.64 -8.83 -2.67
N ILE A 302 4.92 -7.60 -2.22
CA ILE A 302 6.22 -7.24 -1.63
C ILE A 302 6.45 -7.99 -0.32
N GLU A 303 5.41 -8.17 0.50
CA GLU A 303 5.43 -8.96 1.72
C GLU A 303 5.74 -10.44 1.42
N ALA A 304 5.11 -11.01 0.39
CA ALA A 304 5.38 -12.38 -0.06
C ALA A 304 6.82 -12.53 -0.60
N MET A 305 7.32 -11.54 -1.36
CA MET A 305 8.72 -11.52 -1.82
C MET A 305 9.70 -11.47 -0.65
N ALA A 306 9.41 -10.70 0.40
CA ALA A 306 10.24 -10.63 1.61
C ALA A 306 10.27 -11.95 2.40
N CYS A 307 9.23 -12.77 2.27
CA CYS A 307 9.17 -14.13 2.79
C CYS A 307 9.86 -15.17 1.85
N GLY A 308 10.39 -14.73 0.71
CA GLY A 308 11.10 -15.61 -0.25
C GLY A 308 10.18 -16.41 -1.16
N LEU A 309 8.93 -15.97 -1.39
CA LEU A 309 8.01 -16.70 -2.26
C LEU A 309 8.22 -16.34 -3.74
N PRO A 310 8.26 -17.32 -4.65
CA PRO A 310 8.00 -17.09 -6.06
C PRO A 310 6.61 -16.46 -6.24
N ILE A 311 6.49 -15.54 -7.19
CA ILE A 311 5.25 -14.80 -7.42
C ILE A 311 4.58 -15.25 -8.72
N ILE A 312 3.27 -15.51 -8.69
CA ILE A 312 2.41 -15.58 -9.87
C ILE A 312 1.44 -14.43 -9.79
N SER A 313 1.51 -13.50 -10.74
CA SER A 313 0.65 -12.31 -10.72
C SER A 313 0.32 -11.84 -12.14
N SER A 314 -0.44 -10.75 -12.22
CA SER A 314 -0.96 -10.23 -13.47
C SER A 314 0.12 -9.63 -14.35
N ASP A 315 0.08 -9.95 -15.64
CA ASP A 315 0.84 -9.28 -16.69
C ASP A 315 0.20 -7.92 -17.00
N LEU A 316 0.37 -6.97 -16.05
CA LEU A 316 -0.22 -5.63 -16.11
C LEU A 316 0.79 -4.58 -15.62
N PRO A 317 0.72 -3.33 -16.14
CA PRO A 317 1.75 -2.30 -15.94
C PRO A 317 2.09 -1.97 -14.49
N PHE A 318 1.17 -2.11 -13.54
CA PHE A 318 1.42 -1.81 -12.13
C PHE A 318 2.37 -2.81 -11.45
N ASN A 319 2.64 -3.96 -12.07
CA ASN A 319 3.54 -4.99 -11.56
C ASN A 319 4.99 -4.85 -12.09
N TYR A 320 5.20 -4.22 -13.23
CA TYR A 320 6.51 -4.23 -13.91
C TYR A 320 7.62 -3.50 -13.18
N ASP A 321 7.28 -2.64 -12.21
CA ASP A 321 8.27 -1.96 -11.37
C ASP A 321 8.83 -2.85 -10.24
N ILE A 322 8.15 -3.97 -9.92
CA ILE A 322 8.53 -4.89 -8.83
C ILE A 322 8.68 -6.35 -9.25
N LEU A 323 8.04 -6.76 -10.36
CA LEU A 323 8.03 -8.11 -10.87
C LEU A 323 8.70 -8.20 -12.24
N ASN A 324 9.49 -9.24 -12.41
CA ASN A 324 10.16 -9.60 -13.67
C ASN A 324 10.49 -11.10 -13.68
N ASP A 325 11.18 -11.56 -14.72
CA ASP A 325 11.51 -12.97 -14.89
C ASP A 325 12.39 -13.57 -13.78
N SER A 326 13.06 -12.75 -12.95
CA SER A 326 13.85 -13.30 -11.85
C SER A 326 13.00 -13.73 -10.65
N ASN A 327 11.80 -13.17 -10.45
CA ASN A 327 11.00 -13.37 -9.24
C ASN A 327 9.54 -13.78 -9.51
N ALA A 328 9.04 -13.67 -10.76
CA ALA A 328 7.63 -13.90 -11.04
C ALA A 328 7.39 -14.71 -12.32
N ILE A 329 6.20 -15.29 -12.40
CA ILE A 329 5.52 -15.67 -13.66
C ILE A 329 4.33 -14.73 -13.80
N LEU A 330 4.33 -13.96 -14.89
CA LEU A 330 3.23 -13.02 -15.19
C LEU A 330 2.21 -13.71 -16.10
N VAL A 331 0.92 -13.56 -15.78
CA VAL A 331 -0.20 -14.22 -16.46
C VAL A 331 -1.33 -13.24 -16.75
N ASP A 332 -2.16 -13.54 -17.74
CA ASP A 332 -3.45 -12.86 -17.86
C ASP A 332 -4.29 -13.14 -16.61
N PRO A 333 -4.64 -12.12 -15.80
CA PRO A 333 -5.38 -12.31 -14.56
C PRO A 333 -6.77 -12.93 -14.76
N MET A 334 -7.33 -12.88 -15.96
CA MET A 334 -8.63 -13.46 -16.28
C MET A 334 -8.53 -14.90 -16.80
N ASN A 335 -7.34 -15.39 -17.12
CA ASN A 335 -7.12 -16.71 -17.69
C ASN A 335 -6.78 -17.74 -16.60
N VAL A 336 -7.81 -18.43 -16.11
CA VAL A 336 -7.69 -19.48 -15.08
C VAL A 336 -6.71 -20.59 -15.50
N ARG A 337 -6.65 -20.93 -16.80
CA ARG A 337 -5.73 -21.96 -17.31
C ARG A 337 -4.28 -21.50 -17.19
N GLN A 338 -3.94 -20.27 -17.56
CA GLN A 338 -2.59 -19.75 -17.40
C GLN A 338 -2.15 -19.71 -15.94
N ILE A 339 -3.08 -19.35 -15.01
CA ILE A 339 -2.80 -19.40 -13.56
C ILE A 339 -2.48 -20.84 -13.13
N ALA A 340 -3.29 -21.81 -13.58
CA ALA A 340 -3.09 -23.22 -13.26
C ALA A 340 -1.75 -23.75 -13.81
N ASP A 341 -1.43 -23.43 -15.07
CA ASP A 341 -0.21 -23.85 -15.71
C ASP A 341 1.02 -23.27 -14.99
N ALA A 342 0.99 -22.01 -14.58
CA ALA A 342 2.05 -21.37 -13.79
C ALA A 342 2.23 -22.03 -12.40
N ILE A 343 1.14 -22.35 -11.69
CA ILE A 343 1.19 -23.10 -10.42
C ILE A 343 1.84 -24.46 -10.64
N SER A 344 1.42 -25.20 -11.67
CA SER A 344 1.95 -26.51 -12.03
C SER A 344 3.42 -26.45 -12.40
N GLU A 345 3.87 -25.42 -13.12
CA GLU A 345 5.26 -25.21 -13.48
C GLU A 345 6.14 -25.01 -12.24
N ILE A 346 5.76 -24.10 -11.33
CA ILE A 346 6.47 -23.87 -10.07
C ILE A 346 6.48 -25.14 -9.19
N LYS A 347 5.40 -25.93 -9.17
CA LYS A 347 5.36 -27.20 -8.42
C LYS A 347 6.35 -28.22 -8.98
N ARG A 348 6.37 -28.42 -10.30
CA ARG A 348 7.17 -29.46 -10.94
C ARG A 348 8.64 -29.13 -11.08
N ASN A 349 8.99 -27.83 -11.16
CA ASN A 349 10.37 -27.38 -11.38
C ASN A 349 10.94 -26.73 -10.11
N SER A 350 11.61 -27.53 -9.29
CA SER A 350 12.22 -27.07 -8.03
C SER A 350 13.35 -26.06 -8.25
N GLU A 351 14.10 -26.16 -9.34
CA GLU A 351 15.17 -25.22 -9.67
C GLU A 351 14.60 -23.85 -10.03
N LEU A 352 13.55 -23.80 -10.85
CA LEU A 352 12.82 -22.58 -11.19
C LEU A 352 12.22 -21.94 -9.92
N ARG A 353 11.58 -22.76 -9.07
CA ARG A 353 11.01 -22.30 -7.79
C ARG A 353 12.08 -21.66 -6.92
N GLN A 354 13.23 -22.31 -6.75
CA GLN A 354 14.34 -21.78 -5.95
C GLN A 354 14.93 -20.52 -6.57
N SER A 355 15.12 -20.48 -7.89
CA SER A 355 15.62 -19.30 -8.59
C SER A 355 14.72 -18.09 -8.38
N LYS A 356 13.39 -18.24 -8.54
CA LYS A 356 12.43 -17.16 -8.32
C LYS A 356 12.31 -16.75 -6.85
N SER A 357 12.47 -17.69 -5.93
CA SER A 357 12.54 -17.41 -4.48
C SER A 357 13.73 -16.50 -4.15
N THR A 358 14.90 -16.82 -4.67
CA THR A 358 16.11 -15.99 -4.52
C THR A 358 15.90 -14.60 -5.12
N GLY A 359 15.38 -14.52 -6.34
CA GLY A 359 15.07 -13.24 -6.98
C GLY A 359 14.05 -12.39 -6.21
N SER A 360 13.06 -13.03 -5.57
CA SER A 360 12.10 -12.36 -4.68
C SER A 360 12.79 -11.74 -3.46
N LEU A 361 13.66 -12.48 -2.78
CA LEU A 361 14.42 -11.97 -1.62
C LEU A 361 15.33 -10.80 -2.01
N GLU A 362 16.05 -10.90 -3.13
CA GLU A 362 16.93 -9.83 -3.63
C GLU A 362 16.13 -8.55 -3.99
N ALA A 363 14.97 -8.72 -4.61
CA ALA A 363 14.09 -7.59 -4.93
C ALA A 363 13.51 -6.96 -3.67
N ALA A 364 13.04 -7.75 -2.70
CA ALA A 364 12.48 -7.27 -1.45
C ALA A 364 13.50 -6.49 -0.61
N GLN A 365 14.78 -6.86 -0.61
CA GLN A 365 15.84 -6.11 0.08
C GLN A 365 15.94 -4.66 -0.43
N LYS A 366 15.73 -4.44 -1.73
CA LYS A 366 15.74 -3.09 -2.35
C LYS A 366 14.47 -2.30 -2.02
N LEU A 367 13.38 -3.01 -1.68
CA LEU A 367 12.07 -2.47 -1.34
C LEU A 367 11.86 -2.36 0.18
N SER A 368 12.91 -2.14 0.97
CA SER A 368 12.76 -1.91 2.40
C SER A 368 12.22 -0.50 2.68
N ILE A 369 11.51 -0.36 3.80
CA ILE A 369 10.94 0.95 4.20
C ILE A 369 12.04 1.98 4.45
N GLU A 370 13.18 1.55 4.99
CA GLU A 370 14.34 2.39 5.23
C GLU A 370 14.87 3.00 3.92
N ASN A 371 15.08 2.16 2.91
CA ASN A 371 15.55 2.58 1.59
C ASN A 371 14.54 3.51 0.91
N ARG A 372 13.25 3.16 0.99
CA ARG A 372 12.20 3.99 0.40
C ARG A 372 12.16 5.38 1.01
N VAL A 373 12.17 5.49 2.34
CA VAL A 373 12.15 6.79 3.04
C VAL A 373 13.39 7.60 2.73
N SER A 374 14.58 7.01 2.73
CA SER A 374 15.83 7.70 2.37
C SER A 374 15.72 8.30 0.96
N ARG A 375 15.26 7.55 -0.03
CA ARG A 375 15.08 8.02 -1.41
C ARG A 375 13.99 9.10 -1.52
N ILE A 376 12.92 9.03 -0.75
CA ILE A 376 11.90 10.08 -0.68
C ILE A 376 12.52 11.37 -0.15
N LEU A 377 13.27 11.30 0.95
CA LEU A 377 13.90 12.48 1.55
C LEU A 377 14.97 13.10 0.63
N GLU A 378 15.75 12.28 -0.05
CA GLU A 378 16.70 12.75 -1.07
C GLU A 378 16.00 13.47 -2.22
N PHE A 379 14.92 12.88 -2.75
CA PHE A 379 14.12 13.51 -3.79
C PHE A 379 13.55 14.85 -3.34
N ILE A 380 12.97 14.92 -2.15
CA ILE A 380 12.42 16.14 -1.57
C ILE A 380 13.51 17.22 -1.46
N LYS A 381 14.68 16.89 -0.89
CA LYS A 381 15.80 17.82 -0.75
C LYS A 381 16.26 18.35 -2.12
N LYS A 382 16.39 17.48 -3.11
CA LYS A 382 16.77 17.85 -4.48
C LYS A 382 15.75 18.82 -5.11
N GLN A 383 14.44 18.51 -5.01
CA GLN A 383 13.39 19.35 -5.59
C GLN A 383 13.27 20.74 -4.92
N ILE A 384 13.65 20.86 -3.66
CA ILE A 384 13.69 22.14 -2.95
C ILE A 384 14.88 22.97 -3.46
N GLN A 385 16.07 22.36 -3.61
CA GLN A 385 17.32 23.05 -4.02
C GLN A 385 17.29 23.51 -5.48
N THR A 386 16.68 22.76 -6.37
CA THR A 386 16.67 23.07 -7.82
C THR A 386 15.85 24.34 -8.15
N ASN A 387 15.08 24.87 -7.21
CA ASN A 387 14.20 26.03 -7.41
C ASN A 387 14.54 27.21 -6.46
N LEU A 388 15.74 27.21 -5.85
CA LEU A 388 16.40 28.33 -5.23
C LEU A 388 17.40 28.98 -6.23
#